data_ce89a35d78610a1b8c71184bb2218280
#
_entry.id   ce89a35d78610a1b8c71184bb2218280
#
_cell.length_a   1.000
_cell.length_b   1.000
_cell.length_c   1.000
_cell.angle_alpha   90.00
_cell.angle_beta   90.00
_cell.angle_gamma   90.00
#
_symmetry.space_group_name_H-M   'P 1'
#
loop_
_entity.id
_entity.type
_entity.pdbx_description
1 polymer ?
#
loop_
_entity_poly.entity_id
_entity_poly.type
_entity_poly.pdbx_seq_one_letter_code
_entity_poly.pdbx_strand_id
1 'polypeptide(L)'
;MTQKKPPRRTRERILETSLALFNRLGEPHVTTADIADEMNISPGNLYYHFRNKDDIIGELYAAYEASVLPLLAVPDDRPPGVEDLWFMLHVVFERMREYRFLYRDLDEITSRNRKLAARFSDLIRRGERTVLELCRGLVASGQMRASEREIGALAANATLVSIYWMSWQRVIGVGRGAGGEGESMNLQHAAYHVLALVAPFLVDEGRALIERLGEDYL
;
A
#
# COMPACT_ATOMS: atom_id res chain seq x y z
N MET A 1 -41.00 11.14 -11.32
CA MET A 1 -40.55 9.82 -11.81
C MET A 1 -39.06 9.70 -11.49
N THR A 2 -38.70 9.01 -10.41
CA THR A 2 -37.32 8.81 -9.97
C THR A 2 -36.70 7.69 -10.80
N GLN A 3 -35.79 8.01 -11.70
CA GLN A 3 -35.02 7.01 -12.44
C GLN A 3 -34.24 6.14 -11.48
N LYS A 4 -34.58 4.86 -11.39
CA LYS A 4 -33.86 3.84 -10.65
C LYS A 4 -32.46 3.69 -11.29
N LYS A 5 -31.39 4.18 -10.66
CA LYS A 5 -30.00 3.99 -11.14
C LYS A 5 -29.69 2.49 -11.27
N PRO A 6 -28.96 2.07 -12.31
CA PRO A 6 -28.71 0.64 -12.57
C PRO A 6 -27.91 -0.01 -11.40
N PRO A 7 -28.18 -1.29 -11.08
CA PRO A 7 -27.60 -2.01 -9.92
C PRO A 7 -26.07 -2.00 -9.84
N ARG A 8 -25.38 -2.03 -10.99
CA ARG A 8 -23.93 -2.00 -11.10
C ARG A 8 -23.32 -0.74 -10.48
N ARG A 9 -23.96 0.41 -10.70
CA ARG A 9 -23.52 1.70 -10.18
C ARG A 9 -23.66 1.81 -8.65
N THR A 10 -24.64 1.11 -8.06
CA THR A 10 -24.83 1.07 -6.60
C THR A 10 -23.71 0.26 -5.94
N ARG A 11 -23.32 -0.88 -6.50
CA ARG A 11 -22.26 -1.72 -5.97
C ARG A 11 -20.89 -1.02 -5.97
N GLU A 12 -20.55 -0.35 -7.05
CA GLU A 12 -19.34 0.47 -7.17
C GLU A 12 -19.33 1.60 -6.11
N ARG A 13 -20.46 2.30 -5.96
CA ARG A 13 -20.60 3.34 -4.93
C ARG A 13 -20.45 2.82 -3.51
N ILE A 14 -20.93 1.59 -3.21
CA ILE A 14 -20.70 0.97 -1.90
C ILE A 14 -19.21 0.80 -1.65
N LEU A 15 -18.45 0.31 -2.62
CA LEU A 15 -16.99 0.14 -2.50
C LEU A 15 -16.29 1.48 -2.31
N GLU A 16 -16.60 2.49 -3.11
CA GLU A 16 -16.04 3.84 -3.01
C GLU A 16 -16.31 4.47 -1.63
N THR A 17 -17.55 4.41 -1.16
CA THR A 17 -17.95 4.94 0.15
C THR A 17 -17.29 4.17 1.29
N SER A 18 -17.22 2.84 1.18
CA SER A 18 -16.56 1.99 2.18
C SER A 18 -15.06 2.31 2.27
N LEU A 19 -14.39 2.45 1.13
CA LEU A 19 -12.98 2.83 1.08
C LEU A 19 -12.73 4.18 1.76
N ALA A 20 -13.57 5.18 1.46
CA ALA A 20 -13.47 6.50 2.08
C ALA A 20 -13.68 6.44 3.60
N LEU A 21 -14.70 5.71 4.08
CA LEU A 21 -14.99 5.54 5.49
C LEU A 21 -13.89 4.76 6.21
N PHE A 22 -13.44 3.64 5.67
CA PHE A 22 -12.34 2.85 6.24
C PHE A 22 -11.06 3.66 6.33
N ASN A 23 -10.72 4.41 5.29
CA ASN A 23 -9.55 5.28 5.29
C ASN A 23 -9.65 6.42 6.33
N ARG A 24 -10.83 7.00 6.52
CA ARG A 24 -11.07 8.13 7.45
C ARG A 24 -11.15 7.67 8.90
N LEU A 25 -11.97 6.67 9.18
CA LEU A 25 -12.35 6.30 10.54
C LEU A 25 -11.61 5.08 11.11
N GLY A 26 -11.04 4.23 10.24
CA GLY A 26 -10.56 2.91 10.59
C GLY A 26 -11.58 1.82 10.27
N GLU A 27 -11.10 0.74 9.70
CA GLU A 27 -11.96 -0.39 9.36
C GLU A 27 -12.71 -0.95 10.58
N PRO A 28 -12.09 -1.14 11.76
CA PRO A 28 -12.78 -1.68 12.93
C PRO A 28 -13.95 -0.81 13.43
N HIS A 29 -13.91 0.50 13.17
CA HIS A 29 -14.89 1.46 13.64
C HIS A 29 -16.04 1.72 12.66
N VAL A 30 -16.05 1.06 11.50
CA VAL A 30 -17.07 1.23 10.47
C VAL A 30 -17.90 -0.04 10.34
N THR A 31 -19.22 0.10 10.47
CA THR A 31 -20.19 -0.98 10.27
C THR A 31 -20.84 -0.88 8.88
N THR A 32 -21.52 -1.94 8.44
CA THR A 32 -22.35 -1.90 7.21
C THR A 32 -23.51 -0.93 7.32
N ALA A 33 -24.00 -0.66 8.55
CA ALA A 33 -25.02 0.34 8.78
C ALA A 33 -24.49 1.75 8.52
N ASP A 34 -23.29 2.09 9.01
CA ASP A 34 -22.65 3.39 8.76
C ASP A 34 -22.44 3.64 7.28
N ILE A 35 -22.07 2.59 6.52
CA ILE A 35 -21.91 2.68 5.05
C ILE A 35 -23.26 2.94 4.38
N ALA A 36 -24.34 2.25 4.81
CA ALA A 36 -25.68 2.44 4.26
C ALA A 36 -26.21 3.84 4.54
N ASP A 37 -25.99 4.34 5.77
CA ASP A 37 -26.39 5.68 6.21
C ASP A 37 -25.65 6.78 5.43
N GLU A 38 -24.32 6.68 5.28
CA GLU A 38 -23.50 7.62 4.47
C GLU A 38 -23.99 7.69 3.01
N MET A 39 -24.44 6.56 2.45
CA MET A 39 -24.98 6.46 1.09
C MET A 39 -26.46 6.85 0.97
N ASN A 40 -27.14 7.05 2.08
CA ASN A 40 -28.59 7.26 2.16
C ASN A 40 -29.37 6.13 1.44
N ILE A 41 -29.01 4.88 1.76
CA ILE A 41 -29.70 3.67 1.28
C ILE A 41 -30.16 2.81 2.46
N SER A 42 -31.14 1.94 2.26
CA SER A 42 -31.51 1.00 3.31
C SER A 42 -30.44 -0.07 3.52
N PRO A 43 -30.24 -0.58 4.77
CA PRO A 43 -29.35 -1.71 5.03
C PRO A 43 -29.67 -2.93 4.16
N GLY A 44 -30.95 -3.21 3.87
CA GLY A 44 -31.36 -4.29 2.96
C GLY A 44 -30.85 -4.12 1.54
N ASN A 45 -30.74 -2.87 1.07
CA ASN A 45 -30.14 -2.58 -0.25
C ASN A 45 -28.63 -2.87 -0.25
N LEU A 46 -27.91 -2.53 0.82
CA LEU A 46 -26.49 -2.87 0.96
C LEU A 46 -26.30 -4.39 1.00
N TYR A 47 -27.11 -5.11 1.82
CA TYR A 47 -27.05 -6.57 1.93
C TYR A 47 -27.44 -7.32 0.66
N TYR A 48 -28.16 -6.69 -0.24
CA TYR A 48 -28.41 -7.23 -1.59
C TYR A 48 -27.12 -7.33 -2.41
N HIS A 49 -26.15 -6.43 -2.18
CA HIS A 49 -24.88 -6.38 -2.92
C HIS A 49 -23.74 -7.08 -2.21
N PHE A 50 -23.68 -7.01 -0.87
CA PHE A 50 -22.61 -7.57 -0.03
C PHE A 50 -23.21 -8.22 1.21
N ARG A 51 -22.88 -9.47 1.48
CA ARG A 51 -23.44 -10.25 2.61
C ARG A 51 -22.95 -9.73 3.96
N ASN A 52 -21.73 -9.20 4.01
CA ASN A 52 -21.08 -8.72 5.22
C ASN A 52 -19.96 -7.72 4.86
N LYS A 53 -19.34 -7.13 5.87
CA LYS A 53 -18.22 -6.19 5.72
C LYS A 53 -16.98 -6.85 5.11
N ASP A 54 -16.70 -8.12 5.44
CA ASP A 54 -15.54 -8.83 4.92
C ASP A 54 -15.62 -9.08 3.41
N ASP A 55 -16.82 -9.21 2.83
CA ASP A 55 -17.00 -9.27 1.38
C ASP A 55 -16.59 -7.95 0.72
N ILE A 56 -16.93 -6.80 1.34
CA ILE A 56 -16.52 -5.48 0.87
C ILE A 56 -15.00 -5.33 0.93
N ILE A 57 -14.39 -5.69 2.06
CA ILE A 57 -12.94 -5.65 2.25
C ILE A 57 -12.23 -6.55 1.24
N GLY A 58 -12.75 -7.75 1.01
CA GLY A 58 -12.21 -8.70 0.05
C GLY A 58 -12.17 -8.16 -1.38
N GLU A 59 -13.17 -7.37 -1.78
CA GLU A 59 -13.19 -6.73 -3.10
C GLU A 59 -12.30 -5.50 -3.20
N LEU A 60 -12.27 -4.68 -2.14
CA LEU A 60 -11.33 -3.56 -2.06
C LEU A 60 -9.88 -4.08 -2.12
N TYR A 61 -9.59 -5.18 -1.41
CA TYR A 61 -8.29 -5.82 -1.50
C TYR A 61 -8.01 -6.36 -2.91
N ALA A 62 -8.98 -6.98 -3.57
CA ALA A 62 -8.79 -7.48 -4.93
C ALA A 62 -8.49 -6.35 -5.93
N ALA A 63 -9.14 -5.20 -5.79
CA ALA A 63 -8.84 -4.01 -6.59
C ALA A 63 -7.44 -3.47 -6.30
N TYR A 64 -7.06 -3.38 -5.02
CA TYR A 64 -5.72 -3.00 -4.60
C TYR A 64 -4.65 -3.94 -5.17
N GLU A 65 -4.78 -5.24 -4.95
CA GLU A 65 -3.85 -6.26 -5.44
C GLU A 65 -3.68 -6.19 -6.96
N ALA A 66 -4.78 -6.07 -7.71
CA ALA A 66 -4.75 -5.92 -9.16
C ALA A 66 -4.03 -4.65 -9.63
N SER A 67 -4.06 -3.58 -8.83
CA SER A 67 -3.38 -2.32 -9.13
C SER A 67 -1.88 -2.37 -8.82
N VAL A 68 -1.46 -3.18 -7.82
CA VAL A 68 -0.07 -3.28 -7.38
C VAL A 68 0.72 -4.36 -8.12
N LEU A 69 0.09 -5.50 -8.43
CA LEU A 69 0.80 -6.63 -9.08
C LEU A 69 1.60 -6.26 -10.34
N PRO A 70 1.09 -5.43 -11.26
CA PRO A 70 1.86 -5.02 -12.44
C PRO A 70 3.09 -4.17 -12.10
N LEU A 71 3.06 -3.44 -10.97
CA LEU A 71 4.15 -2.56 -10.52
C LEU A 71 5.32 -3.35 -9.93
N LEU A 72 5.07 -4.61 -9.52
CA LEU A 72 6.08 -5.52 -8.98
C LEU A 72 6.77 -6.34 -10.09
N ALA A 73 6.76 -5.85 -11.32
CA ALA A 73 7.51 -6.43 -12.43
C ALA A 73 8.88 -5.76 -12.55
N VAL A 74 9.92 -6.56 -12.69
CA VAL A 74 11.27 -6.08 -13.02
C VAL A 74 11.39 -6.03 -14.54
N PRO A 75 12.05 -5.02 -15.15
CA PRO A 75 12.34 -5.00 -16.57
C PRO A 75 13.06 -6.29 -17.00
N ASP A 76 12.63 -6.91 -18.10
CA ASP A 76 13.20 -8.13 -18.65
C ASP A 76 13.98 -7.89 -19.97
N ASP A 77 13.79 -6.71 -20.56
CA ASP A 77 14.41 -6.25 -21.82
C ASP A 77 15.73 -5.49 -21.61
N ARG A 78 16.03 -5.07 -20.39
CA ARG A 78 17.25 -4.36 -19.99
C ARG A 78 17.60 -4.59 -18.52
N PRO A 79 18.85 -4.35 -18.10
CA PRO A 79 19.18 -4.30 -16.68
C PRO A 79 18.38 -3.20 -15.96
N PRO A 80 17.84 -3.47 -14.76
CA PRO A 80 17.17 -2.45 -13.96
C PRO A 80 18.16 -1.38 -13.51
N GLY A 81 17.69 -0.13 -13.47
CA GLY A 81 18.41 1.03 -12.96
C GLY A 81 17.86 1.51 -11.60
N VAL A 82 18.54 2.50 -11.04
CA VAL A 82 18.10 3.16 -9.79
C VAL A 82 16.73 3.81 -9.96
N GLU A 83 16.43 4.33 -11.16
CA GLU A 83 15.15 4.91 -11.52
C GLU A 83 14.00 3.91 -11.44
N ASP A 84 14.24 2.64 -11.81
CA ASP A 84 13.23 1.59 -11.71
C ASP A 84 12.87 1.30 -10.26
N LEU A 85 13.87 1.26 -9.37
CA LEU A 85 13.65 1.09 -7.94
C LEU A 85 12.84 2.27 -7.36
N TRP A 86 13.24 3.49 -7.69
CA TRP A 86 12.53 4.69 -7.24
C TRP A 86 11.10 4.73 -7.77
N PHE A 87 10.89 4.51 -9.07
CA PHE A 87 9.58 4.55 -9.70
C PHE A 87 8.63 3.49 -9.11
N MET A 88 9.13 2.27 -8.94
CA MET A 88 8.36 1.19 -8.30
C MET A 88 7.93 1.60 -6.89
N LEU A 89 8.85 2.08 -6.07
CA LEU A 89 8.54 2.52 -4.69
C LEU A 89 7.52 3.65 -4.71
N HIS A 90 7.73 4.68 -5.53
CA HIS A 90 6.82 5.82 -5.63
C HIS A 90 5.40 5.39 -5.94
N VAL A 91 5.19 4.60 -7.01
CA VAL A 91 3.85 4.21 -7.44
C VAL A 91 3.21 3.20 -6.47
N VAL A 92 3.99 2.29 -5.88
CA VAL A 92 3.49 1.36 -4.85
C VAL A 92 3.00 2.13 -3.63
N PHE A 93 3.76 3.11 -3.13
CA PHE A 93 3.33 3.92 -2.00
C PHE A 93 2.11 4.79 -2.30
N GLU A 94 1.94 5.28 -3.54
CA GLU A 94 0.71 5.95 -3.96
C GLU A 94 -0.50 5.00 -3.88
N ARG A 95 -0.37 3.74 -4.31
CA ARG A 95 -1.44 2.74 -4.16
C ARG A 95 -1.71 2.40 -2.69
N MET A 96 -0.66 2.28 -1.89
CA MET A 96 -0.80 2.07 -0.44
C MET A 96 -1.53 3.23 0.24
N ARG A 97 -1.30 4.47 -0.18
CA ARG A 97 -2.01 5.66 0.31
C ARG A 97 -3.50 5.61 -0.03
N GLU A 98 -3.84 5.22 -1.25
CA GLU A 98 -5.22 5.07 -1.69
C GLU A 98 -6.00 4.05 -0.84
N TYR A 99 -5.35 2.94 -0.48
CA TYR A 99 -5.93 1.85 0.30
C TYR A 99 -5.32 1.75 1.71
N ARG A 100 -5.01 2.88 2.35
CA ARG A 100 -4.21 2.93 3.59
C ARG A 100 -4.80 2.17 4.77
N PHE A 101 -6.13 1.96 4.82
CA PHE A 101 -6.77 1.19 5.86
C PHE A 101 -6.26 -0.26 5.92
N LEU A 102 -5.88 -0.84 4.76
CA LEU A 102 -5.35 -2.21 4.67
C LEU A 102 -4.06 -2.39 5.47
N TYR A 103 -3.22 -1.35 5.51
CA TYR A 103 -1.93 -1.37 6.21
C TYR A 103 -2.06 -0.88 7.65
N ARG A 104 -2.91 0.11 7.88
CA ARG A 104 -3.17 0.62 9.22
C ARG A 104 -3.83 -0.41 10.12
N ASP A 105 -4.77 -1.17 9.59
CA ASP A 105 -5.60 -2.11 10.34
C ASP A 105 -5.26 -3.58 9.96
N LEU A 106 -4.02 -3.82 9.47
CA LEU A 106 -3.56 -5.07 8.88
C LEU A 106 -3.76 -6.28 9.81
N ASP A 107 -3.30 -6.17 11.05
CA ASP A 107 -3.37 -7.27 12.02
C ASP A 107 -4.83 -7.64 12.34
N GLU A 108 -5.71 -6.64 12.48
CA GLU A 108 -7.13 -6.82 12.72
C GLU A 108 -7.82 -7.55 11.56
N ILE A 109 -7.57 -7.07 10.33
CA ILE A 109 -8.15 -7.62 9.10
C ILE A 109 -7.67 -9.06 8.87
N THR A 110 -6.37 -9.31 9.01
CA THR A 110 -5.78 -10.63 8.70
C THR A 110 -6.06 -11.67 9.77
N SER A 111 -6.19 -11.27 11.03
CA SER A 111 -6.49 -12.21 12.13
C SER A 111 -7.86 -12.89 11.97
N ARG A 112 -8.85 -12.18 11.43
CA ARG A 112 -10.21 -12.73 11.28
C ARG A 112 -10.49 -13.31 9.88
N ASN A 113 -9.67 -13.01 8.86
CA ASN A 113 -9.87 -13.50 7.50
C ASN A 113 -8.62 -14.21 6.94
N ARG A 114 -8.55 -15.54 7.17
CA ARG A 114 -7.40 -16.37 6.74
C ARG A 114 -7.15 -16.33 5.23
N LYS A 115 -8.20 -16.24 4.41
CA LYS A 115 -8.05 -16.17 2.94
C LYS A 115 -7.39 -14.85 2.52
N LEU A 116 -7.79 -13.77 3.15
CA LEU A 116 -7.20 -12.46 2.91
C LEU A 116 -5.75 -12.40 3.42
N ALA A 117 -5.49 -12.98 4.61
CA ALA A 117 -4.14 -13.09 5.17
C ALA A 117 -3.18 -13.83 4.22
N ALA A 118 -3.61 -14.95 3.63
CA ALA A 118 -2.80 -15.69 2.66
C ALA A 118 -2.46 -14.84 1.42
N ARG A 119 -3.46 -14.19 0.82
CA ARG A 119 -3.26 -13.31 -0.34
C ARG A 119 -2.33 -12.14 -0.02
N PHE A 120 -2.49 -11.53 1.15
CA PHE A 120 -1.60 -10.46 1.61
C PHE A 120 -0.16 -10.96 1.77
N SER A 121 0.02 -12.12 2.39
CA SER A 121 1.32 -12.75 2.54
C SER A 121 2.00 -13.03 1.18
N ASP A 122 1.23 -13.47 0.18
CA ASP A 122 1.77 -13.72 -1.17
C ASP A 122 2.17 -12.42 -1.87
N LEU A 123 1.38 -11.35 -1.73
CA LEU A 123 1.71 -10.03 -2.28
C LEU A 123 2.99 -9.47 -1.64
N ILE A 124 3.11 -9.56 -0.31
CA ILE A 124 4.31 -9.14 0.43
C ILE A 124 5.56 -9.89 -0.04
N ARG A 125 5.49 -11.23 -0.13
CA ARG A 125 6.61 -12.05 -0.63
C ARG A 125 6.98 -11.71 -2.08
N ARG A 126 6.00 -11.34 -2.89
CA ARG A 126 6.26 -10.91 -4.25
C ARG A 126 6.99 -9.56 -4.26
N GLY A 127 6.56 -8.59 -3.45
CA GLY A 127 7.25 -7.30 -3.29
C GLY A 127 8.70 -7.48 -2.84
N GLU A 128 8.94 -8.30 -1.81
CA GLU A 128 10.29 -8.62 -1.34
C GLU A 128 11.17 -9.22 -2.44
N ARG A 129 10.64 -10.19 -3.21
CA ARG A 129 11.37 -10.77 -4.36
C ARG A 129 11.70 -9.73 -5.43
N THR A 130 10.76 -8.83 -5.72
CA THR A 130 11.01 -7.73 -6.67
C THR A 130 12.16 -6.83 -6.22
N VAL A 131 12.22 -6.47 -4.93
CA VAL A 131 13.34 -5.68 -4.38
C VAL A 131 14.66 -6.46 -4.49
N LEU A 132 14.67 -7.76 -4.19
CA LEU A 132 15.84 -8.63 -4.36
C LEU A 132 16.35 -8.62 -5.81
N GLU A 133 15.46 -8.80 -6.78
CA GLU A 133 15.79 -8.84 -8.20
C GLU A 133 16.30 -7.49 -8.71
N LEU A 134 15.68 -6.38 -8.30
CA LEU A 134 16.14 -5.02 -8.61
C LEU A 134 17.56 -4.78 -8.05
N CYS A 135 17.81 -5.09 -6.78
CA CYS A 135 19.13 -4.92 -6.18
C CYS A 135 20.21 -5.78 -6.88
N ARG A 136 19.88 -7.03 -7.22
CA ARG A 136 20.79 -7.90 -8.00
C ARG A 136 21.10 -7.31 -9.37
N GLY A 137 20.11 -6.77 -10.05
CA GLY A 137 20.29 -6.10 -11.32
C GLY A 137 21.18 -4.85 -11.21
N LEU A 138 21.01 -4.06 -10.16
CA LEU A 138 21.88 -2.91 -9.85
C LEU A 138 23.32 -3.32 -9.57
N VAL A 139 23.54 -4.46 -8.88
CA VAL A 139 24.88 -4.99 -8.67
C VAL A 139 25.49 -5.48 -10.00
N ALA A 140 24.72 -6.21 -10.80
CA ALA A 140 25.18 -6.72 -12.10
C ALA A 140 25.52 -5.60 -13.09
N SER A 141 24.82 -4.47 -13.03
CA SER A 141 25.11 -3.27 -13.85
C SER A 141 26.17 -2.34 -13.25
N GLY A 142 26.72 -2.68 -12.07
CA GLY A 142 27.75 -1.87 -11.40
C GLY A 142 27.24 -0.61 -10.69
N GLN A 143 25.92 -0.42 -10.62
CA GLN A 143 25.29 0.73 -9.95
C GLN A 143 25.15 0.55 -8.42
N MET A 144 25.35 -0.68 -7.92
CA MET A 144 25.29 -1.03 -6.50
C MET A 144 26.47 -1.93 -6.11
N ARG A 145 26.95 -1.78 -4.89
CA ARG A 145 27.97 -2.66 -4.28
C ARG A 145 27.37 -3.27 -3.02
N ALA A 146 26.89 -4.51 -3.14
CA ALA A 146 26.33 -5.28 -2.03
C ALA A 146 26.55 -6.77 -2.26
N SER A 147 26.78 -7.52 -1.20
CA SER A 147 26.79 -8.98 -1.19
C SER A 147 25.34 -9.52 -1.22
N GLU A 148 25.15 -10.79 -1.60
CA GLU A 148 23.84 -11.45 -1.55
C GLU A 148 23.20 -11.39 -0.15
N ARG A 149 24.00 -11.45 0.91
CA ARG A 149 23.51 -11.33 2.30
C ARG A 149 22.97 -9.93 2.59
N GLU A 150 23.66 -8.89 2.12
CA GLU A 150 23.22 -7.51 2.28
C GLU A 150 21.98 -7.22 1.46
N ILE A 151 21.91 -7.72 0.22
CA ILE A 151 20.71 -7.61 -0.63
C ILE A 151 19.50 -8.27 0.05
N GLY A 152 19.68 -9.48 0.61
CA GLY A 152 18.62 -10.13 1.38
C GLY A 152 18.13 -9.32 2.57
N ALA A 153 19.06 -8.75 3.34
CA ALA A 153 18.73 -7.89 4.48
C ALA A 153 18.02 -6.58 4.05
N LEU A 154 18.49 -5.95 2.95
CA LEU A 154 17.87 -4.76 2.37
C LEU A 154 16.43 -5.03 1.94
N ALA A 155 16.18 -6.12 1.21
CA ALA A 155 14.84 -6.45 0.75
C ALA A 155 13.88 -6.70 1.91
N ALA A 156 14.31 -7.45 2.93
CA ALA A 156 13.52 -7.69 4.12
C ALA A 156 13.22 -6.40 4.90
N ASN A 157 14.23 -5.55 5.11
CA ASN A 157 14.07 -4.28 5.82
C ASN A 157 13.18 -3.29 5.04
N ALA A 158 13.37 -3.15 3.73
CA ALA A 158 12.53 -2.32 2.89
C ALA A 158 11.06 -2.77 2.95
N THR A 159 10.81 -4.07 2.88
CA THR A 159 9.48 -4.66 2.99
C THR A 159 8.88 -4.40 4.38
N LEU A 160 9.64 -4.63 5.45
CA LEU A 160 9.21 -4.37 6.83
C LEU A 160 8.82 -2.90 7.05
N VAL A 161 9.70 -1.97 6.63
CA VAL A 161 9.42 -0.52 6.72
C VAL A 161 8.15 -0.18 5.94
N SER A 162 8.02 -0.65 4.70
CA SER A 162 6.86 -0.35 3.86
C SER A 162 5.54 -0.80 4.48
N ILE A 163 5.50 -2.00 5.08
CA ILE A 163 4.27 -2.58 5.63
C ILE A 163 3.88 -1.97 6.96
N TYR A 164 4.85 -1.81 7.87
CA TYR A 164 4.56 -1.43 9.27
C TYR A 164 4.72 0.07 9.54
N TRP A 165 5.09 0.88 8.55
CA TRP A 165 5.26 2.33 8.69
C TRP A 165 4.07 3.02 9.33
N MET A 166 2.86 2.74 8.86
CA MET A 166 1.63 3.34 9.38
C MET A 166 1.34 2.92 10.81
N SER A 167 1.55 1.65 11.15
CA SER A 167 1.37 1.14 12.51
C SER A 167 2.37 1.78 13.46
N TRP A 168 3.63 1.93 13.03
CA TRP A 168 4.67 2.61 13.79
C TRP A 168 4.32 4.09 14.04
N GLN A 169 3.92 4.85 13.01
CA GLN A 169 3.52 6.25 13.16
C GLN A 169 2.37 6.40 14.16
N ARG A 170 1.38 5.53 14.13
CA ARG A 170 0.27 5.52 15.07
C ARG A 170 0.75 5.32 16.53
N VAL A 171 1.71 4.42 16.74
CA VAL A 171 2.26 4.12 18.08
C VAL A 171 3.01 5.33 18.64
N ILE A 172 3.83 6.00 17.83
CA ILE A 172 4.59 7.18 18.27
C ILE A 172 3.75 8.46 18.32
N GLY A 173 2.45 8.39 17.98
CA GLY A 173 1.50 9.50 18.14
C GLY A 173 1.50 10.52 17.01
N VAL A 174 2.14 10.25 15.89
CA VAL A 174 2.02 11.09 14.67
C VAL A 174 0.58 11.03 14.18
N GLY A 175 -0.06 12.18 13.97
CA GLY A 175 -1.45 12.28 13.51
C GLY A 175 -2.52 12.31 14.62
N ARG A 176 -2.15 12.43 15.90
CA ARG A 176 -3.07 12.60 17.03
C ARG A 176 -3.47 14.07 17.30
N GLY A 177 -3.30 14.98 16.35
CA GLY A 177 -3.72 16.37 16.48
C GLY A 177 -5.24 16.50 16.53
N ALA A 178 -5.74 17.36 17.42
CA ALA A 178 -7.17 17.67 17.65
C ALA A 178 -7.78 18.51 16.51
N GLY A 179 -7.89 17.95 15.32
CA GLY A 179 -8.46 18.66 14.16
C GLY A 179 -8.57 17.73 12.99
N GLY A 180 -9.46 16.82 13.02
CA GLY A 180 -10.29 16.15 12.02
C GLY A 180 -9.79 15.75 10.64
N GLU A 181 -8.66 16.20 10.20
CA GLU A 181 -7.90 15.68 9.05
C GLU A 181 -6.49 15.48 9.58
N GLY A 182 -6.28 14.36 10.29
CA GLY A 182 -4.95 13.96 10.70
C GLY A 182 -4.06 14.04 9.48
N GLU A 183 -3.00 14.84 9.58
CA GLU A 183 -1.93 14.90 8.61
C GLU A 183 -1.79 13.52 7.98
N SER A 184 -2.04 13.43 6.71
CA SER A 184 -1.88 12.26 5.87
C SER A 184 -0.66 11.53 6.40
N MET A 185 -0.88 10.35 7.03
CA MET A 185 0.22 9.52 7.51
C MET A 185 1.18 9.44 6.35
N ASN A 186 2.33 10.15 6.48
CA ASN A 186 3.08 10.56 5.32
C ASN A 186 3.82 9.34 4.76
N LEU A 187 3.15 8.59 3.88
CA LEU A 187 3.75 7.48 3.15
C LEU A 187 4.91 7.93 2.26
N GLN A 188 4.98 9.22 1.95
CA GLN A 188 6.15 9.80 1.29
C GLN A 188 7.38 9.65 2.18
N HIS A 189 7.28 9.90 3.49
CA HIS A 189 8.38 9.63 4.42
C HIS A 189 8.76 8.14 4.47
N ALA A 190 7.81 7.20 4.32
CA ALA A 190 8.15 5.78 4.21
C ALA A 190 9.03 5.49 2.98
N ALA A 191 8.69 6.08 1.82
CA ALA A 191 9.50 5.96 0.61
C ALA A 191 10.92 6.51 0.85
N TYR A 192 11.04 7.68 1.49
CA TYR A 192 12.33 8.25 1.87
C TYR A 192 13.14 7.28 2.75
N HIS A 193 12.53 6.70 3.79
CA HIS A 193 13.22 5.75 4.67
C HIS A 193 13.68 4.49 3.94
N VAL A 194 12.89 3.97 3.00
CA VAL A 194 13.31 2.83 2.16
C VAL A 194 14.48 3.22 1.26
N LEU A 195 14.42 4.39 0.62
CA LEU A 195 15.53 4.90 -0.21
C LEU A 195 16.80 5.12 0.62
N ALA A 196 16.68 5.65 1.84
CA ALA A 196 17.80 5.85 2.75
C ALA A 196 18.47 4.52 3.19
N LEU A 197 17.72 3.40 3.24
CA LEU A 197 18.32 2.08 3.46
C LEU A 197 19.19 1.62 2.30
N VAL A 198 18.82 1.96 1.07
CA VAL A 198 19.48 1.52 -0.16
C VAL A 198 20.67 2.44 -0.52
N ALA A 199 20.55 3.74 -0.28
CA ALA A 199 21.50 4.77 -0.69
C ALA A 199 22.98 4.46 -0.34
N PRO A 200 23.34 3.92 0.86
CA PRO A 200 24.72 3.61 1.20
C PRO A 200 25.41 2.57 0.31
N PHE A 201 24.62 1.74 -0.37
CA PHE A 201 25.12 0.68 -1.24
C PHE A 201 25.22 1.11 -2.71
N LEU A 202 24.64 2.26 -3.08
CA LEU A 202 24.68 2.79 -4.45
C LEU A 202 26.04 3.43 -4.75
N VAL A 203 26.45 3.34 -6.00
CA VAL A 203 27.64 4.00 -6.53
C VAL A 203 27.29 5.45 -6.89
N ASP A 204 28.28 6.32 -6.86
CA ASP A 204 28.24 7.79 -6.85
C ASP A 204 27.05 8.46 -7.57
N GLU A 205 26.84 8.17 -8.86
CA GLU A 205 25.76 8.78 -9.63
C GLU A 205 24.36 8.31 -9.17
N GLY A 206 24.21 7.01 -8.88
CA GLY A 206 22.97 6.44 -8.39
C GLY A 206 22.62 6.97 -7.01
N ARG A 207 23.63 7.16 -6.16
CA ARG A 207 23.46 7.75 -4.84
C ARG A 207 23.02 9.21 -4.91
N ALA A 208 23.68 10.02 -5.73
CA ALA A 208 23.30 11.42 -5.94
C ALA A 208 21.90 11.57 -6.52
N LEU A 209 21.46 10.62 -7.36
CA LEU A 209 20.09 10.59 -7.89
C LEU A 209 19.07 10.32 -6.78
N ILE A 210 19.28 9.29 -5.96
CA ILE A 210 18.38 8.95 -4.85
C ILE A 210 18.30 10.06 -3.80
N GLU A 211 19.42 10.71 -3.50
CA GLU A 211 19.45 11.84 -2.57
C GLU A 211 18.58 13.01 -3.10
N ARG A 212 18.69 13.37 -4.38
CA ARG A 212 17.83 14.40 -5.01
C ARG A 212 16.35 14.00 -5.04
N LEU A 213 16.04 12.78 -5.45
CA LEU A 213 14.67 12.27 -5.49
C LEU A 213 14.07 12.11 -4.08
N GLY A 214 14.93 11.89 -3.06
CA GLY A 214 14.53 11.83 -1.67
C GLY A 214 14.10 13.17 -1.09
N GLU A 215 14.63 14.30 -1.61
CA GLU A 215 14.24 15.64 -1.18
C GLU A 215 12.75 15.94 -1.45
N ASP A 216 12.18 15.34 -2.49
CA ASP A 216 10.75 15.48 -2.82
C ASP A 216 9.81 14.81 -1.79
N TYR A 217 10.37 14.03 -0.84
CA TYR A 217 9.63 13.30 0.18
C TYR A 217 9.80 13.86 1.61
N LEU A 218 10.59 14.90 1.79
CA LEU A 218 10.83 15.58 3.06
C LEU A 218 9.93 16.81 3.21
#